data_86bbbb88de2403ae10a3288e0f187d0d
#
_entry.id   86bbbb88de2403ae10a3288e0f187d0d
#
_cell.length_a   1.000
_cell.length_b   1.000
_cell.length_c   1.000
_cell.angle_alpha   90.00
_cell.angle_beta   90.00
_cell.angle_gamma   90.00
#
_symmetry.space_group_name_H-M   'P 1'
#
loop_
_entity.id
_entity.type
_entity.pdbx_description
1 polymer ?
#
loop_
_entity_poly.entity_id
_entity_poly.type
_entity_poly.pdbx_seq_one_letter_code
_entity_poly.pdbx_strand_id
1 'polypeptide(L)'
;PNGKLALIWNLRDETVNWVARLMDTIRPYEGDTPRYTSGRWRSIFKDQRLFQMETHQTWQHSEQKTIDDVLAHVSSISYISSIEPSRQLLILATIQQQLKSAHPSGSLAFPYRSDLWCFNRCDIVDDQNI
;
A
#
# COMPACT_ATOMS: atom_id res chain seq x y z
N PRO A 1 21.00 21.81 5.51
CA PRO A 1 20.55 21.95 6.89
C PRO A 1 19.03 22.17 6.91
N ASN A 2 18.35 21.62 7.92
CA ASN A 2 16.91 21.75 8.14
C ASN A 2 15.98 21.15 7.06
N GLY A 3 16.50 20.29 6.17
CA GLY A 3 15.68 19.58 5.20
C GLY A 3 14.84 18.49 5.86
N LYS A 4 13.64 18.23 5.28
CA LYS A 4 12.76 17.14 5.71
C LYS A 4 12.51 16.17 4.59
N LEU A 5 12.41 14.88 4.94
CA LEU A 5 11.95 13.82 4.06
C LEU A 5 10.61 13.32 4.55
N ALA A 6 9.61 13.34 3.70
CA ALA A 6 8.30 12.80 4.00
C ALA A 6 8.01 11.61 3.08
N LEU A 7 7.65 10.48 3.68
CA LEU A 7 7.23 9.27 2.97
C LEU A 7 5.76 9.02 3.31
N ILE A 8 4.93 8.95 2.29
CA ILE A 8 3.49 8.74 2.45
C ILE A 8 3.03 7.55 1.61
N TRP A 9 2.18 6.71 2.20
CA TRP A 9 1.54 5.59 1.53
C TRP A 9 0.04 5.59 1.79
N ASN A 10 -0.72 5.31 0.74
CA ASN A 10 -2.12 4.93 0.85
C ASN A 10 -2.22 3.40 0.81
N LEU A 11 -2.76 2.83 1.87
CA LEU A 11 -2.90 1.39 2.03
C LEU A 11 -4.39 1.04 2.07
N ARG A 12 -4.75 -0.08 1.47
CA ARG A 12 -6.07 -0.67 1.67
C ARG A 12 -6.17 -1.14 3.12
N ASP A 13 -7.29 -0.85 3.76
CA ASP A 13 -7.47 -1.22 5.18
C ASP A 13 -7.90 -2.69 5.31
N GLU A 14 -6.92 -3.56 5.48
CA GLU A 14 -7.11 -5.01 5.63
C GLU A 14 -7.68 -5.43 7.00
N THR A 15 -7.90 -4.50 7.93
CA THR A 15 -8.65 -4.79 9.16
C THR A 15 -10.13 -5.03 8.87
N VAL A 16 -10.60 -4.60 7.70
CA VAL A 16 -11.95 -4.87 7.19
C VAL A 16 -11.96 -6.19 6.43
N ASN A 17 -12.80 -7.14 6.85
CA ASN A 17 -12.76 -8.53 6.37
C ASN A 17 -12.84 -8.69 4.85
N TRP A 18 -13.73 -7.96 4.17
CA TRP A 18 -13.87 -8.11 2.73
C TRP A 18 -12.65 -7.54 1.97
N VAL A 19 -11.99 -6.51 2.53
CA VAL A 19 -10.73 -5.99 1.98
C VAL A 19 -9.61 -7.03 2.14
N ALA A 20 -9.52 -7.66 3.31
CA ALA A 20 -8.57 -8.73 3.55
C ALA A 20 -8.73 -9.88 2.56
N ARG A 21 -9.97 -10.30 2.28
CA ARG A 21 -10.28 -11.35 1.28
C ARG A 21 -9.84 -10.95 -0.12
N LEU A 22 -10.10 -9.70 -0.53
CA LEU A 22 -9.64 -9.19 -1.81
C LEU A 22 -8.12 -9.26 -1.89
N MET A 23 -7.43 -8.79 -0.88
CA MET A 23 -5.96 -8.81 -0.83
C MET A 23 -5.40 -10.22 -0.85
N ASP A 24 -6.01 -11.17 -0.14
CA ASP A 24 -5.60 -12.58 -0.15
C ASP A 24 -5.75 -13.22 -1.54
N THR A 25 -6.70 -12.76 -2.34
CA THR A 25 -6.90 -13.24 -3.71
C THR A 25 -5.78 -12.78 -4.65
N ILE A 26 -5.25 -11.58 -4.47
CA ILE A 26 -4.22 -11.01 -5.36
C ILE A 26 -2.79 -11.20 -4.86
N ARG A 27 -2.58 -11.32 -3.56
CA ARG A 27 -1.26 -11.42 -2.93
C ARG A 27 -0.37 -12.55 -3.46
N PRO A 28 -0.87 -13.74 -3.81
CA PRO A 28 -0.05 -14.81 -4.38
C PRO A 28 0.68 -14.40 -5.68
N TYR A 29 0.21 -13.40 -6.39
CA TYR A 29 0.78 -12.92 -7.65
C TYR A 29 1.79 -11.78 -7.47
N GLU A 30 1.92 -11.27 -6.26
CA GLU A 30 2.81 -10.14 -5.93
C GLU A 30 4.29 -10.51 -6.08
N GLY A 31 4.64 -11.76 -5.84
CA GLY A 31 6.01 -12.25 -5.89
C GLY A 31 6.87 -11.63 -4.78
N ASP A 32 8.18 -11.50 -5.06
CA ASP A 32 9.16 -10.97 -4.11
C ASP A 32 9.34 -9.44 -4.19
N THR A 33 8.47 -8.75 -4.91
CA THR A 33 8.53 -7.30 -5.03
C THR A 33 8.40 -6.65 -3.65
N PRO A 34 9.36 -5.81 -3.21
CA PRO A 34 9.27 -5.12 -1.94
C PRO A 34 8.05 -4.21 -1.91
N ARG A 35 7.24 -4.35 -0.86
CA ARG A 35 6.05 -3.53 -0.61
C ARG A 35 6.18 -2.84 0.74
N TYR A 36 5.32 -1.86 0.97
CA TYR A 36 5.27 -1.15 2.25
C TYR A 36 5.17 -2.11 3.45
N THR A 37 4.27 -3.09 3.36
CA THR A 37 3.99 -4.06 4.43
C THR A 37 5.17 -4.97 4.76
N SER A 38 6.12 -5.18 3.83
CA SER A 38 7.33 -5.95 4.09
C SER A 38 8.28 -5.27 5.07
N GLY A 39 8.16 -3.95 5.22
CA GLY A 39 9.03 -3.15 6.08
C GLY A 39 10.49 -3.02 5.59
N ARG A 40 10.84 -3.59 4.44
CA ARG A 40 12.22 -3.55 3.88
C ARG A 40 12.72 -2.13 3.65
N TRP A 41 11.83 -1.21 3.29
CA TRP A 41 12.17 0.19 3.08
C TRP A 41 12.78 0.86 4.33
N ARG A 42 12.45 0.36 5.52
CA ARG A 42 12.99 0.88 6.79
C ARG A 42 14.46 0.57 6.96
N SER A 43 14.96 -0.49 6.32
CA SER A 43 16.36 -0.91 6.48
C SER A 43 17.36 0.14 5.98
N ILE A 44 16.97 0.97 5.01
CA ILE A 44 17.81 2.06 4.50
C ILE A 44 18.10 3.14 5.56
N PHE A 45 17.28 3.23 6.61
CA PHE A 45 17.46 4.21 7.69
C PHE A 45 18.21 3.68 8.90
N LYS A 46 18.56 2.39 8.95
CA LYS A 46 19.18 1.78 10.13
C LYS A 46 20.63 2.20 10.33
N ASP A 47 21.40 2.24 9.24
CA ASP A 47 22.87 2.40 9.28
C ASP A 47 23.33 3.75 8.71
N GLN A 48 22.41 4.62 8.37
CA GLN A 48 22.73 5.94 7.84
C GLN A 48 22.56 7.03 8.92
N ARG A 49 23.29 8.12 8.77
CA ARG A 49 23.28 9.27 9.69
C ARG A 49 22.66 10.54 9.09
N LEU A 50 22.17 10.46 7.86
CA LEU A 50 21.65 11.63 7.13
C LEU A 50 20.26 12.06 7.57
N PHE A 51 19.44 11.10 7.99
CA PHE A 51 18.05 11.34 8.37
C PHE A 51 17.70 10.63 9.68
N GLN A 52 16.96 11.34 10.52
CA GLN A 52 16.41 10.82 11.75
C GLN A 52 14.88 10.89 11.71
N MET A 53 14.22 9.82 12.11
CA MET A 53 12.76 9.81 12.20
C MET A 53 12.27 10.83 13.23
N GLU A 54 11.33 11.66 12.81
CA GLU A 54 10.68 12.66 13.66
C GLU A 54 9.29 12.19 14.09
N THR A 55 8.45 11.85 13.11
CA THR A 55 7.05 11.46 13.37
C THR A 55 6.60 10.36 12.44
N HIS A 56 5.64 9.56 12.95
CA HIS A 56 4.82 8.65 12.17
C HIS A 56 3.35 8.90 12.53
N GLN A 57 2.53 9.18 11.53
CA GLN A 57 1.11 9.44 11.69
C GLN A 57 0.30 8.56 10.74
N THR A 58 -0.89 8.18 11.19
CA THR A 58 -1.81 7.33 10.43
C THR A 58 -3.20 7.95 10.43
N TRP A 59 -3.84 7.97 9.26
CA TRP A 59 -5.23 8.41 9.09
C TRP A 59 -6.03 7.34 8.38
N GLN A 60 -7.29 7.21 8.79
CA GLN A 60 -8.27 6.38 8.10
C GLN A 60 -9.15 7.25 7.23
N HIS A 61 -9.45 6.79 6.02
CA HIS A 61 -10.40 7.43 5.11
C HIS A 61 -11.07 6.38 4.22
N SER A 62 -12.08 6.77 3.48
CA SER A 62 -12.75 5.89 2.53
C SER A 62 -13.09 6.65 1.25
N GLU A 63 -13.19 5.92 0.15
CA GLU A 63 -13.64 6.43 -1.14
C GLU A 63 -14.88 5.68 -1.61
N GLN A 64 -15.87 6.41 -2.11
CA GLN A 64 -17.03 5.80 -2.76
C GLN A 64 -16.62 5.22 -4.11
N LYS A 65 -16.90 3.95 -4.31
CA LYS A 65 -16.57 3.20 -5.53
C LYS A 65 -17.70 2.28 -5.93
N THR A 66 -17.75 1.98 -7.22
CA THR A 66 -18.52 0.84 -7.72
C THR A 66 -17.66 -0.43 -7.72
N ILE A 67 -18.29 -1.59 -7.86
CA ILE A 67 -17.55 -2.84 -8.05
C ILE A 67 -16.67 -2.75 -9.31
N ASP A 68 -17.18 -2.18 -10.38
CA ASP A 68 -16.41 -2.00 -11.63
C ASP A 68 -15.18 -1.11 -11.44
N ASP A 69 -15.27 -0.06 -10.63
CA ASP A 69 -14.11 0.77 -10.28
C ASP A 69 -13.03 -0.04 -9.56
N VAL A 70 -13.41 -0.91 -8.63
CA VAL A 70 -12.47 -1.77 -7.91
C VAL A 70 -11.83 -2.78 -8.86
N LEU A 71 -12.60 -3.40 -9.74
CA LEU A 71 -12.08 -4.35 -10.74
C LEU A 71 -11.11 -3.68 -11.71
N ALA A 72 -11.43 -2.48 -12.18
CA ALA A 72 -10.53 -1.70 -13.04
C ALA A 72 -9.23 -1.38 -12.32
N HIS A 73 -9.30 -0.98 -11.05
CA HIS A 73 -8.10 -0.71 -10.24
C HIS A 73 -7.23 -1.97 -10.07
N VAL A 74 -7.83 -3.10 -9.72
CA VAL A 74 -7.11 -4.38 -9.55
C VAL A 74 -6.44 -4.79 -10.86
N SER A 75 -7.13 -4.70 -11.99
CA SER A 75 -6.57 -5.05 -13.30
C SER A 75 -5.38 -4.17 -13.69
N SER A 76 -5.28 -2.96 -13.17
CA SER A 76 -4.18 -2.03 -13.43
C SER A 76 -2.93 -2.29 -12.57
N ILE A 77 -3.03 -3.10 -11.53
CA ILE A 77 -1.88 -3.45 -10.68
C ILE A 77 -0.83 -4.19 -11.53
N SER A 78 0.41 -3.75 -11.47
CA SER A 78 1.47 -4.24 -12.36
C SER A 78 1.64 -5.77 -12.35
N TYR A 79 1.62 -6.39 -11.17
CA TYR A 79 1.76 -7.84 -11.06
C TYR A 79 0.50 -8.62 -11.46
N ILE A 80 -0.67 -7.95 -11.56
CA ILE A 80 -1.88 -8.55 -12.13
C ILE A 80 -1.92 -8.36 -13.63
N SER A 81 -1.58 -7.18 -14.13
CA SER A 81 -1.58 -6.88 -15.56
C SER A 81 -0.53 -7.66 -16.36
N SER A 82 0.51 -8.16 -15.69
CA SER A 82 1.61 -8.91 -16.34
C SER A 82 1.36 -10.42 -16.46
N ILE A 83 0.34 -10.96 -15.82
CA ILE A 83 0.02 -12.38 -15.91
C ILE A 83 -0.85 -12.70 -17.12
N GLU A 84 -0.98 -13.99 -17.44
CA GLU A 84 -1.76 -14.47 -18.58
C GLU A 84 -3.22 -13.95 -18.54
N PRO A 85 -3.78 -13.44 -19.67
CA PRO A 85 -5.12 -12.86 -19.70
C PRO A 85 -6.23 -13.78 -19.18
N SER A 86 -6.17 -15.09 -19.46
CA SER A 86 -7.15 -16.05 -18.95
C SER A 86 -7.13 -16.13 -17.42
N ARG A 87 -5.97 -16.04 -16.81
CA ARG A 87 -5.81 -16.03 -15.35
C ARG A 87 -6.27 -14.72 -14.74
N GLN A 88 -5.99 -13.58 -15.40
CA GLN A 88 -6.54 -12.28 -14.99
C GLN A 88 -8.06 -12.32 -14.92
N LEU A 89 -8.74 -12.88 -15.93
CA LEU A 89 -10.20 -12.99 -15.94
C LEU A 89 -10.74 -13.82 -14.77
N LEU A 90 -10.06 -14.92 -14.42
CA LEU A 90 -10.45 -15.73 -13.25
C LEU A 90 -10.31 -14.97 -11.93
N ILE A 91 -9.23 -14.23 -11.76
CA ILE A 91 -8.99 -13.40 -10.57
C ILE A 91 -10.09 -12.32 -10.47
N LEU A 92 -10.36 -11.61 -11.54
CA LEU A 92 -11.37 -10.55 -11.57
C LEU A 92 -12.77 -11.12 -11.31
N ALA A 93 -13.10 -12.29 -11.87
CA ALA A 93 -14.38 -12.96 -11.61
C ALA A 93 -14.54 -13.36 -10.13
N THR A 94 -13.48 -13.88 -9.51
CA THR A 94 -13.46 -14.22 -8.09
C THR A 94 -13.68 -12.98 -7.23
N ILE A 95 -12.98 -11.90 -7.51
CA ILE A 95 -13.11 -10.64 -6.78
C ILE A 95 -14.51 -10.06 -6.97
N GLN A 96 -15.03 -10.07 -8.19
CA GLN A 96 -16.39 -9.60 -8.48
C GLN A 96 -17.43 -10.33 -7.63
N GLN A 97 -17.32 -11.65 -7.52
CA GLN A 97 -18.24 -12.44 -6.71
C GLN A 97 -18.10 -12.10 -5.23
N GLN A 98 -16.89 -11.94 -4.72
CA GLN A 98 -16.65 -11.54 -3.33
C GLN A 98 -17.27 -10.17 -3.03
N LEU A 99 -17.07 -9.19 -3.92
CA LEU A 99 -17.59 -7.85 -3.75
C LEU A 99 -19.13 -7.80 -3.84
N LYS A 100 -19.74 -8.52 -4.77
CA LYS A 100 -21.20 -8.62 -4.88
C LYS A 100 -21.83 -9.24 -3.64
N SER A 101 -21.17 -10.24 -3.07
CA SER A 101 -21.62 -10.89 -1.83
C SER A 101 -21.58 -9.93 -0.64
N ALA A 102 -20.52 -9.14 -0.52
CA ALA A 102 -20.35 -8.16 0.56
C ALA A 102 -21.15 -6.87 0.33
N HIS A 103 -21.38 -6.49 -0.94
CA HIS A 103 -22.03 -5.24 -1.35
C HIS A 103 -23.07 -5.49 -2.45
N PRO A 104 -24.23 -6.04 -2.13
CA PRO A 104 -25.26 -6.42 -3.12
C PRO A 104 -25.76 -5.25 -3.98
N SER A 105 -25.67 -4.01 -3.49
CA SER A 105 -26.07 -2.82 -4.26
C SER A 105 -25.11 -2.47 -5.39
N GLY A 106 -23.89 -3.04 -5.40
CA GLY A 106 -22.84 -2.70 -6.37
C GLY A 106 -22.07 -1.43 -6.05
N SER A 107 -22.42 -0.74 -4.97
CA SER A 107 -21.76 0.47 -4.49
C SER A 107 -21.15 0.22 -3.12
N LEU A 108 -19.95 0.73 -2.87
CA LEU A 108 -19.22 0.50 -1.64
C LEU A 108 -18.36 1.69 -1.23
N ALA A 109 -18.12 1.82 0.07
CA ALA A 109 -17.09 2.68 0.62
C ALA A 109 -15.81 1.86 0.78
N PHE A 110 -14.80 2.12 -0.05
CA PHE A 110 -13.53 1.41 0.03
C PHE A 110 -12.66 2.03 1.13
N PRO A 111 -12.34 1.28 2.20
CA PRO A 111 -11.58 1.81 3.32
C PRO A 111 -10.08 1.82 3.04
N TYR A 112 -9.45 2.95 3.33
CA TYR A 112 -8.01 3.17 3.21
C TYR A 112 -7.41 3.65 4.52
N ARG A 113 -6.11 3.44 4.61
CA ARG A 113 -5.25 4.02 5.64
C ARG A 113 -4.09 4.73 4.97
N SER A 114 -3.83 5.98 5.34
CA SER A 114 -2.66 6.71 4.92
C SER A 114 -1.64 6.73 6.05
N ASP A 115 -0.42 6.30 5.77
CA ASP A 115 0.72 6.36 6.69
C ASP A 115 1.70 7.42 6.21
N LEU A 116 2.05 8.34 7.09
CA LEU A 116 3.06 9.39 6.86
C LEU A 116 4.22 9.22 7.82
N TRP A 117 5.42 9.10 7.26
CA TRP A 117 6.68 9.07 7.99
C TRP A 117 7.47 10.32 7.66
N CYS A 118 7.82 11.12 8.66
CA CYS A 118 8.63 12.32 8.51
C CYS A 118 9.99 12.11 9.16
N PHE A 119 11.02 12.55 8.46
CA PHE A 119 12.42 12.49 8.89
C PHE A 119 13.04 13.88 8.80
N ASN A 120 13.86 14.21 9.77
CA ASN A 120 14.72 15.39 9.71
C ASN A 120 16.08 15.02 9.14
N ARG A 121 16.61 15.88 8.27
CA ARG A 121 18.01 15.78 7.86
C ARG A 121 18.89 16.15 9.04
N CYS A 122 19.82 15.25 9.34
CA CYS A 122 20.86 15.51 10.34
C CYS A 122 22.05 16.19 9.66
N ASP A 123 22.65 17.18 10.33
CA ASP A 123 23.94 17.69 9.91
C ASP A 123 25.00 16.63 10.21
N ILE A 124 25.80 16.29 9.21
CA ILE A 124 26.99 15.45 9.42
C ILE A 124 27.96 16.37 10.20
N VAL A 125 28.08 16.14 11.49
CA VAL A 125 29.22 16.66 12.24
C VAL A 125 30.40 15.83 11.76
N ASP A 126 31.22 16.40 10.89
CA ASP A 126 32.51 15.80 10.58
C ASP A 126 33.31 15.72 11.89
N ASP A 127 33.40 14.52 12.45
CA ASP A 127 34.31 14.18 13.54
C ASP A 127 35.78 14.24 13.06
N GLN A 128 36.13 15.31 12.35
CA GLN A 128 37.50 15.60 11.94
C GLN A 128 38.08 16.73 12.79
N ASN A 129 38.00 16.59 14.10
CA ASN A 129 38.86 17.36 15.01
C ASN A 129 39.21 16.51 16.23
N ILE A 130 40.11 15.61 15.99
CA ILE A 130 40.94 15.07 17.07
C ILE A 130 42.40 15.41 16.70
#